data_aa93fa02f8fa4979a5a18f95bddd0ebe
#
_entry.id   aa93fa02f8fa4979a5a18f95bddd0ebe
#
_cell.length_a   1.000
_cell.length_b   1.000
_cell.length_c   1.000
_cell.angle_alpha   90.00
_cell.angle_beta   90.00
_cell.angle_gamma   90.00
#
_symmetry.space_group_name_H-M   'P 1'
#
loop_
_entity.id
_entity.type
_entity.pdbx_description
1 polymer ?
#
loop_
_entity_poly.entity_id
_entity_poly.type
_entity_poly.pdbx_seq_one_letter_code
_entity_poly.pdbx_strand_id
1 'polypeptide(L)'
;MSACVWSRRQFLKIAGRTAGMTAAGGAGLLAGSFPRILRAASATGNVATVAIASGASPADNARRAVDAIGGINTFVSRGDLVVLKPNIGWDRTPEQAADTNPDVVIALAEMCLSAGAKEVRVFDRSCNEPRRCYINSGIQQAVEEFAKKHHAGDSLRLYHVEDRKFQRTDIPGALALNQWDLYRDALEADKIINIPVAKHHTLAGVTLALKNMMGVMGGNRGQIHFRLPDCLVDINRRIPPRRAVIDATRILMRNGPSGGNLADVKAVGKVVASSDLVAADVVAADRFFGLGPDDVPHIRAALAAGLGVTSPAGIRAVEV
;
A
#
# COMPACT_ATOMS: atom_id res chain seq x y z
N MET A 1 16.49 3.20 23.41
CA MET A 1 15.27 2.80 24.10
C MET A 1 14.71 1.59 23.39
N SER A 2 14.35 0.57 24.12
CA SER A 2 14.45 -0.85 23.79
C SER A 2 13.62 -1.29 22.56
N ALA A 3 14.31 -1.84 21.55
CA ALA A 3 13.69 -2.59 20.45
C ALA A 3 13.15 -3.90 21.03
N CYS A 4 11.83 -4.08 20.99
CA CYS A 4 11.19 -5.33 21.42
C CYS A 4 11.47 -6.41 20.37
N VAL A 5 12.59 -7.12 20.54
CA VAL A 5 12.93 -8.32 19.75
C VAL A 5 12.22 -9.52 20.42
N TRP A 6 11.20 -10.02 19.76
CA TRP A 6 10.51 -11.23 20.21
C TRP A 6 11.41 -12.45 19.99
N SER A 7 11.57 -13.27 21.04
CA SER A 7 12.31 -14.52 20.93
C SER A 7 11.49 -15.60 20.22
N ARG A 8 12.17 -16.49 19.46
CA ARG A 8 11.55 -17.65 18.78
C ARG A 8 10.65 -18.48 19.69
N ARG A 9 10.92 -18.50 20.99
CA ARG A 9 10.18 -19.28 21.99
C ARG A 9 8.82 -18.69 22.33
N GLN A 10 8.64 -17.38 22.21
CA GLN A 10 7.35 -16.70 22.39
C GLN A 10 6.44 -16.89 21.18
N PHE A 11 7.03 -16.96 19.99
CA PHE A 11 6.32 -17.22 18.74
C PHE A 11 5.69 -18.63 18.71
N LEU A 12 6.40 -19.66 19.14
CA LEU A 12 5.94 -21.05 19.11
C LEU A 12 4.84 -21.38 20.15
N LYS A 13 4.71 -20.61 21.22
CA LYS A 13 3.63 -20.81 22.22
C LYS A 13 2.25 -20.33 21.74
N ILE A 14 2.19 -19.51 20.71
CA ILE A 14 0.94 -18.93 20.18
C ILE A 14 0.38 -19.80 19.05
N ALA A 15 1.22 -20.45 18.27
CA ALA A 15 0.81 -21.33 17.16
C ALA A 15 0.13 -22.63 17.59
N GLY A 16 0.18 -23.00 18.86
CA GLY A 16 -0.29 -24.29 19.40
C GLY A 16 -1.72 -24.32 19.95
N ARG A 17 -2.50 -23.23 19.88
CA ARG A 17 -3.81 -23.15 20.58
C ARG A 17 -5.08 -23.09 19.70
N THR A 18 -4.99 -23.36 18.42
CA THR A 18 -6.16 -23.39 17.52
C THR A 18 -6.38 -24.75 16.88
N ALA A 19 -6.48 -25.79 17.70
CA ALA A 19 -7.02 -27.08 17.25
C ALA A 19 -7.96 -27.61 18.32
N GLY A 20 -9.25 -27.62 18.02
CA GLY A 20 -10.23 -28.41 18.78
C GLY A 20 -11.43 -27.62 19.28
N MET A 21 -12.52 -27.63 18.52
CA MET A 21 -13.87 -27.86 19.03
C MET A 21 -14.82 -28.18 17.85
N THR A 22 -15.19 -29.43 17.78
CA THR A 22 -16.23 -29.96 16.90
C THR A 22 -17.59 -30.08 17.62
N ALA A 23 -18.63 -29.69 16.88
CA ALA A 23 -19.97 -30.31 16.79
C ALA A 23 -20.89 -30.40 18.03
N ALA A 24 -22.11 -29.92 17.94
CA ALA A 24 -23.33 -30.69 17.73
C ALA A 24 -24.62 -29.87 17.99
N GLY A 25 -25.56 -29.91 17.07
CA GLY A 25 -26.94 -30.31 17.29
C GLY A 25 -28.02 -29.26 17.56
N GLY A 26 -29.07 -29.25 16.73
CA GLY A 26 -30.37 -28.80 17.14
C GLY A 26 -31.20 -28.08 16.05
N ALA A 27 -32.07 -28.81 15.39
CA ALA A 27 -33.03 -28.33 14.43
C ALA A 27 -34.21 -27.59 15.10
N GLY A 28 -34.73 -26.56 14.44
CA GLY A 28 -35.98 -25.89 14.76
C GLY A 28 -36.49 -25.09 13.59
N LEU A 29 -37.42 -25.70 12.85
CA LEU A 29 -38.20 -25.08 11.75
C LEU A 29 -39.22 -24.09 12.32
N LEU A 30 -39.23 -22.86 11.81
CA LEU A 30 -40.46 -22.06 11.68
C LEU A 30 -40.42 -21.30 10.34
N ALA A 31 -41.34 -21.70 9.48
CA ALA A 31 -41.58 -21.07 8.19
C ALA A 31 -42.34 -19.76 8.35
N GLY A 32 -41.73 -18.70 7.90
CA GLY A 32 -42.36 -17.38 7.69
C GLY A 32 -42.04 -16.90 6.29
N SER A 33 -43.05 -17.03 5.40
CA SER A 33 -42.97 -16.64 3.99
C SER A 33 -42.99 -15.10 3.89
N PHE A 34 -41.85 -14.46 3.63
CA PHE A 34 -41.80 -13.12 3.08
C PHE A 34 -41.42 -13.17 1.61
N PRO A 35 -42.13 -12.42 0.74
CA PRO A 35 -41.78 -12.39 -0.66
C PRO A 35 -40.42 -11.74 -0.85
N ARG A 36 -39.47 -12.53 -1.26
CA ARG A 36 -38.13 -12.12 -1.68
C ARG A 36 -38.27 -11.41 -3.03
N ILE A 37 -38.43 -10.08 -2.99
CA ILE A 37 -38.20 -9.27 -4.17
C ILE A 37 -36.69 -9.37 -4.45
N LEU A 38 -36.30 -10.32 -5.28
CA LEU A 38 -35.01 -10.37 -5.94
C LEU A 38 -34.93 -9.18 -6.90
N ARG A 39 -34.51 -8.05 -6.39
CA ARG A 39 -33.99 -6.97 -7.22
C ARG A 39 -32.68 -7.51 -7.77
N ALA A 40 -32.72 -8.00 -9.02
CA ALA A 40 -31.54 -8.25 -9.80
C ALA A 40 -30.75 -6.93 -9.84
N ALA A 41 -29.74 -6.81 -8.99
CA ALA A 41 -28.73 -5.78 -9.14
C ALA A 41 -28.03 -6.11 -10.46
N SER A 42 -28.26 -5.30 -11.47
CA SER A 42 -27.48 -5.29 -12.70
C SER A 42 -26.03 -5.13 -12.26
N ALA A 43 -25.27 -6.20 -12.35
CA ALA A 43 -23.83 -6.19 -12.16
C ALA A 43 -23.18 -5.54 -13.39
N THR A 44 -23.30 -4.22 -13.49
CA THR A 44 -22.31 -3.42 -14.20
C THR A 44 -21.10 -3.34 -13.26
N GLY A 45 -20.36 -4.43 -13.17
CA GLY A 45 -19.14 -4.48 -12.40
C GLY A 45 -18.17 -3.43 -12.96
N ASN A 46 -17.82 -2.44 -12.14
CA ASN A 46 -16.79 -1.47 -12.48
C ASN A 46 -15.51 -2.25 -12.82
N VAL A 47 -15.12 -2.21 -14.09
CA VAL A 47 -13.87 -2.82 -14.55
C VAL A 47 -12.73 -1.92 -14.12
N ALA A 48 -11.88 -2.41 -13.21
CA ALA A 48 -10.68 -1.70 -12.80
C ALA A 48 -9.57 -1.87 -13.84
N THR A 49 -9.04 -0.77 -14.33
CA THR A 49 -7.87 -0.80 -15.22
C THR A 49 -6.59 -0.79 -14.39
N VAL A 50 -5.67 -1.70 -14.71
CA VAL A 50 -4.33 -1.79 -14.15
C VAL A 50 -3.34 -1.65 -15.30
N ALA A 51 -2.61 -0.56 -15.34
CA ALA A 51 -1.56 -0.30 -16.34
C ALA A 51 -0.22 -0.82 -15.85
N ILE A 52 0.53 -1.48 -16.72
CA ILE A 52 1.87 -2.03 -16.46
C ILE A 52 2.83 -1.42 -17.47
N ALA A 53 3.63 -0.46 -17.06
CA ALA A 53 4.66 0.14 -17.90
C ALA A 53 5.98 -0.61 -17.72
N SER A 54 6.73 -0.77 -18.85
CA SER A 54 7.99 -1.49 -18.88
C SER A 54 9.07 -0.68 -19.61
N GLY A 55 10.27 -0.59 -19.07
CA GLY A 55 11.38 0.13 -19.69
C GLY A 55 12.57 0.32 -18.75
N ALA A 56 13.63 0.92 -19.27
CA ALA A 56 14.87 1.15 -18.53
C ALA A 56 14.76 2.30 -17.52
N SER A 57 13.87 3.30 -17.77
CA SER A 57 13.70 4.47 -16.92
C SER A 57 12.54 4.27 -15.93
N PRO A 58 12.80 4.19 -14.61
CA PRO A 58 11.76 4.10 -13.59
C PRO A 58 10.79 5.28 -13.64
N ALA A 59 11.32 6.48 -13.85
CA ALA A 59 10.54 7.71 -13.93
C ALA A 59 9.56 7.70 -15.12
N ASP A 60 10.03 7.29 -16.30
CA ASP A 60 9.17 7.23 -17.51
C ASP A 60 8.14 6.11 -17.39
N ASN A 61 8.49 4.99 -16.79
CA ASN A 61 7.53 3.93 -16.50
C ASN A 61 6.42 4.42 -15.57
N ALA A 62 6.76 5.21 -14.53
CA ALA A 62 5.77 5.78 -13.62
C ALA A 62 4.82 6.74 -14.36
N ARG A 63 5.35 7.63 -15.22
CA ARG A 63 4.54 8.55 -16.04
C ARG A 63 3.60 7.78 -16.97
N ARG A 64 4.14 6.85 -17.77
CA ARG A 64 3.34 6.06 -18.73
C ARG A 64 2.26 5.23 -18.04
N ALA A 65 2.57 4.60 -16.90
CA ALA A 65 1.58 3.83 -16.16
C ALA A 65 0.44 4.72 -15.63
N VAL A 66 0.76 5.91 -15.11
CA VAL A 66 -0.25 6.88 -14.64
C VAL A 66 -1.05 7.43 -15.81
N ASP A 67 -0.42 7.75 -16.93
CA ASP A 67 -1.11 8.27 -18.13
C ASP A 67 -2.10 7.25 -18.70
N ALA A 68 -1.74 5.96 -18.69
CA ALA A 68 -2.59 4.88 -19.19
C ALA A 68 -3.85 4.63 -18.33
N ILE A 69 -3.89 5.14 -17.11
CA ILE A 69 -5.10 5.10 -16.25
C ILE A 69 -5.83 6.46 -16.20
N GLY A 70 -5.58 7.33 -17.20
CA GLY A 70 -6.25 8.62 -17.37
C GLY A 70 -5.43 9.83 -16.98
N GLY A 71 -4.17 9.66 -16.60
CA GLY A 71 -3.25 10.73 -16.23
C GLY A 71 -3.49 11.35 -14.87
N ILE A 72 -2.50 12.14 -14.42
CA ILE A 72 -2.52 12.76 -13.09
C ILE A 72 -3.64 13.79 -12.94
N ASN A 73 -3.96 14.54 -14.01
CA ASN A 73 -4.97 15.59 -14.00
C ASN A 73 -6.41 15.09 -13.79
N THR A 74 -6.65 13.78 -13.93
CA THR A 74 -7.98 13.20 -13.62
C THR A 74 -8.22 13.09 -12.12
N PHE A 75 -7.18 13.35 -11.31
CA PHE A 75 -7.31 13.13 -9.89
C PHE A 75 -6.59 14.16 -9.00
N VAL A 76 -5.54 14.83 -9.46
CA VAL A 76 -4.96 16.00 -8.80
C VAL A 76 -5.53 17.25 -9.44
N SER A 77 -6.04 18.13 -8.59
CA SER A 77 -6.59 19.44 -8.99
C SER A 77 -5.68 20.56 -8.52
N ARG A 78 -5.80 21.71 -9.16
CA ARG A 78 -5.11 22.93 -8.72
C ARG A 78 -5.50 23.25 -7.27
N GLY A 79 -4.49 23.46 -6.43
CA GLY A 79 -4.67 23.81 -5.02
C GLY A 79 -4.73 22.61 -4.06
N ASP A 80 -4.75 21.36 -4.57
CA ASP A 80 -4.76 20.16 -3.73
C ASP A 80 -3.50 20.06 -2.86
N LEU A 81 -3.69 19.57 -1.63
CA LEU A 81 -2.65 19.03 -0.78
C LEU A 81 -2.52 17.53 -1.08
N VAL A 82 -1.41 17.15 -1.68
CA VAL A 82 -1.16 15.76 -2.11
C VAL A 82 -0.16 15.09 -1.19
N VAL A 83 -0.47 13.89 -0.71
CA VAL A 83 0.48 13.03 -0.02
C VAL A 83 0.99 11.97 -0.98
N LEU A 84 2.29 11.92 -1.21
CA LEU A 84 2.99 10.79 -1.79
C LEU A 84 3.45 9.89 -0.65
N LYS A 85 2.94 8.67 -0.62
CA LYS A 85 3.24 7.70 0.43
C LYS A 85 4.11 6.57 -0.13
N PRO A 86 5.45 6.75 -0.25
CA PRO A 86 6.38 5.69 -0.64
C PRO A 86 6.51 4.63 0.47
N ASN A 87 7.31 3.61 0.23
CA ASN A 87 7.86 2.77 1.26
C ASN A 87 9.27 3.29 1.58
N ILE A 88 9.48 3.78 2.81
CA ILE A 88 10.79 4.19 3.37
C ILE A 88 10.94 3.44 4.70
N GLY A 89 10.78 2.12 4.63
CA GLY A 89 10.65 1.28 5.81
C GLY A 89 11.98 0.85 6.42
N TRP A 90 13.03 0.75 5.59
CA TRP A 90 14.23 0.02 5.94
C TRP A 90 15.50 0.82 5.65
N ASP A 91 16.52 0.58 6.45
CA ASP A 91 17.87 1.12 6.23
C ASP A 91 18.57 0.32 5.12
N ARG A 92 18.16 0.62 3.87
CA ARG A 92 18.61 -0.10 2.66
C ARG A 92 18.83 0.85 1.50
N THR A 93 19.75 0.45 0.60
CA THR A 93 19.98 1.19 -0.65
C THR A 93 18.93 0.82 -1.73
N PRO A 94 18.76 1.64 -2.77
CA PRO A 94 17.80 1.35 -3.86
C PRO A 94 18.03 0.00 -4.54
N GLU A 95 19.29 -0.46 -4.60
CA GLU A 95 19.66 -1.75 -5.21
C GLU A 95 19.11 -2.94 -4.42
N GLN A 96 18.90 -2.77 -3.12
CA GLN A 96 18.39 -3.81 -2.22
C GLN A 96 16.88 -3.98 -2.28
N ALA A 97 16.17 -3.10 -2.99
CA ALA A 97 14.74 -3.17 -3.30
C ALA A 97 13.82 -3.37 -2.07
N ALA A 98 14.23 -2.82 -0.92
CA ALA A 98 13.41 -2.86 0.29
C ALA A 98 12.58 -1.58 0.51
N ASP A 99 12.90 -0.51 -0.23
CA ASP A 99 12.23 0.78 -0.24
C ASP A 99 11.88 1.17 -1.68
N THR A 100 10.99 2.15 -1.84
CA THR A 100 10.56 2.63 -3.15
C THR A 100 11.72 3.31 -3.89
N ASN A 101 11.81 3.10 -5.19
CA ASN A 101 12.81 3.74 -6.06
C ASN A 101 12.62 5.26 -6.06
N PRO A 102 13.67 6.05 -5.78
CA PRO A 102 13.61 7.52 -5.75
C PRO A 102 13.06 8.14 -7.05
N ASP A 103 13.44 7.61 -8.23
CA ASP A 103 13.02 8.15 -9.52
C ASP A 103 11.51 8.06 -9.72
N VAL A 104 10.87 6.99 -9.20
CA VAL A 104 9.40 6.85 -9.22
C VAL A 104 8.75 7.92 -8.34
N VAL A 105 9.31 8.18 -7.16
CA VAL A 105 8.80 9.21 -6.23
C VAL A 105 8.88 10.59 -6.85
N ILE A 106 10.02 10.92 -7.47
CA ILE A 106 10.25 12.23 -8.11
C ILE A 106 9.36 12.42 -9.33
N ALA A 107 9.20 11.41 -10.17
CA ALA A 107 8.29 11.49 -11.32
C ALA A 107 6.86 11.84 -10.90
N LEU A 108 6.36 11.21 -9.83
CA LEU A 108 5.03 11.51 -9.30
C LEU A 108 4.94 12.87 -8.62
N ALA A 109 5.99 13.31 -7.93
CA ALA A 109 6.05 14.66 -7.36
C ALA A 109 5.97 15.73 -8.47
N GLU A 110 6.75 15.57 -9.52
CA GLU A 110 6.74 16.45 -10.70
C GLU A 110 5.36 16.49 -11.36
N MET A 111 4.74 15.32 -11.58
CA MET A 111 3.38 15.25 -12.16
C MET A 111 2.36 16.00 -11.30
N CYS A 112 2.39 15.81 -9.96
CA CYS A 112 1.48 16.50 -9.05
C CYS A 112 1.66 18.01 -9.06
N LEU A 113 2.91 18.50 -9.02
CA LEU A 113 3.22 19.93 -9.08
C LEU A 113 2.80 20.52 -10.42
N SER A 114 3.07 19.82 -11.52
CA SER A 114 2.66 20.24 -12.88
C SER A 114 1.14 20.30 -13.04
N ALA A 115 0.38 19.45 -12.33
CA ALA A 115 -1.07 19.50 -12.26
C ALA A 115 -1.60 20.66 -11.40
N GLY A 116 -0.71 21.40 -10.73
CA GLY A 116 -1.04 22.57 -9.91
C GLY A 116 -1.34 22.24 -8.45
N ALA A 117 -0.90 21.11 -7.93
CA ALA A 117 -0.96 20.84 -6.49
C ALA A 117 -0.33 22.00 -5.72
N LYS A 118 -0.98 22.44 -4.64
CA LYS A 118 -0.48 23.49 -3.76
C LYS A 118 0.74 23.03 -2.99
N GLU A 119 0.69 21.80 -2.52
CA GLU A 119 1.74 21.20 -1.73
C GLU A 119 1.76 19.68 -1.96
N VAL A 120 2.96 19.13 -2.13
CA VAL A 120 3.22 17.68 -2.20
C VAL A 120 4.04 17.29 -0.98
N ARG A 121 3.49 16.43 -0.14
CA ARG A 121 4.12 15.92 1.08
C ARG A 121 4.59 14.48 0.88
N VAL A 122 5.84 14.21 1.18
CA VAL A 122 6.46 12.89 1.08
C VAL A 122 6.83 12.42 2.48
N PHE A 123 6.27 11.31 2.93
CA PHE A 123 6.63 10.70 4.20
C PHE A 123 6.28 9.21 4.28
N ASP A 124 6.94 8.51 5.18
CA ASP A 124 6.60 7.16 5.63
C ASP A 124 7.03 6.96 7.08
N ARG A 125 6.34 6.12 7.82
CA ARG A 125 6.81 5.68 9.14
C ARG A 125 7.74 4.49 8.96
N SER A 126 9.04 4.71 9.15
CA SER A 126 10.07 3.68 9.02
C SER A 126 9.97 2.57 10.08
N CYS A 127 10.57 1.42 9.79
CA CYS A 127 10.72 0.30 10.73
C CYS A 127 12.09 0.33 11.41
N ASN A 128 13.11 0.83 10.73
CA ASN A 128 14.42 1.13 11.30
C ASN A 128 14.50 2.60 11.72
N GLU A 129 15.70 3.08 12.06
CA GLU A 129 15.96 4.46 12.43
C GLU A 129 15.60 5.38 11.23
N PRO A 130 14.66 6.32 11.38
CA PRO A 130 14.12 7.08 10.26
C PRO A 130 15.13 7.81 9.41
N ARG A 131 16.06 8.51 10.06
CA ARG A 131 17.11 9.29 9.37
C ARG A 131 17.93 8.41 8.42
N ARG A 132 18.29 7.20 8.87
CA ARG A 132 19.06 6.27 8.04
C ARG A 132 18.22 5.72 6.88
N CYS A 133 16.96 5.38 7.13
CA CYS A 133 16.05 4.91 6.08
C CYS A 133 15.89 5.96 4.97
N TYR A 134 15.66 7.21 5.33
CA TYR A 134 15.43 8.30 4.37
C TYR A 134 16.68 8.63 3.55
N ILE A 135 17.86 8.62 4.19
CA ILE A 135 19.14 8.87 3.51
C ILE A 135 19.50 7.68 2.61
N ASN A 136 19.52 6.46 3.16
CA ASN A 136 20.05 5.29 2.46
C ASN A 136 19.12 4.79 1.34
N SER A 137 17.81 5.03 1.44
CA SER A 137 16.88 4.78 0.31
C SER A 137 17.12 5.71 -0.89
N GLY A 138 17.91 6.78 -0.72
CA GLY A 138 18.12 7.80 -1.75
C GLY A 138 16.95 8.76 -1.96
N ILE A 139 15.80 8.51 -1.32
CA ILE A 139 14.59 9.33 -1.52
C ILE A 139 14.79 10.75 -0.99
N GLN A 140 15.47 10.89 0.16
CA GLN A 140 15.73 12.23 0.71
C GLN A 140 16.57 13.05 -0.24
N GLN A 141 17.69 12.51 -0.70
CA GLN A 141 18.58 13.20 -1.65
C GLN A 141 17.84 13.60 -2.92
N ALA A 142 17.07 12.67 -3.52
CA ALA A 142 16.34 12.94 -4.75
C ALA A 142 15.30 14.05 -4.60
N VAL A 143 14.56 14.07 -3.48
CA VAL A 143 13.57 15.13 -3.19
C VAL A 143 14.25 16.49 -2.96
N GLU A 144 15.32 16.53 -2.19
CA GLU A 144 16.07 17.77 -1.92
C GLU A 144 16.70 18.36 -3.19
N GLU A 145 17.31 17.51 -4.02
CA GLU A 145 17.90 17.92 -5.31
C GLU A 145 16.82 18.45 -6.28
N PHE A 146 15.70 17.75 -6.38
CA PHE A 146 14.59 18.19 -7.21
C PHE A 146 14.01 19.52 -6.73
N ALA A 147 13.75 19.66 -5.42
CA ALA A 147 13.21 20.88 -4.84
C ALA A 147 14.15 22.08 -5.05
N LYS A 148 15.46 21.88 -4.90
CA LYS A 148 16.47 22.90 -5.17
C LYS A 148 16.51 23.31 -6.63
N LYS A 149 16.55 22.33 -7.55
CA LYS A 149 16.65 22.55 -9.01
C LYS A 149 15.44 23.29 -9.56
N HIS A 150 14.24 23.02 -9.05
CA HIS A 150 12.99 23.57 -9.56
C HIS A 150 12.40 24.67 -8.67
N HIS A 151 13.15 25.16 -7.67
CA HIS A 151 12.69 26.16 -6.69
C HIS A 151 11.36 25.78 -6.03
N ALA A 152 11.17 24.48 -5.77
CA ALA A 152 9.93 23.90 -5.27
C ALA A 152 9.92 23.66 -3.75
N GLY A 153 10.86 24.24 -2.97
CA GLY A 153 11.02 23.98 -1.55
C GLY A 153 9.79 24.27 -0.68
N ASP A 154 8.94 25.21 -1.10
CA ASP A 154 7.69 25.49 -0.40
C ASP A 154 6.54 24.56 -0.82
N SER A 155 6.64 23.95 -2.00
CA SER A 155 5.58 23.11 -2.59
C SER A 155 5.87 21.61 -2.53
N LEU A 156 7.14 21.20 -2.37
CA LEU A 156 7.55 19.81 -2.21
C LEU A 156 8.28 19.63 -0.87
N ARG A 157 7.68 18.88 0.03
CA ARG A 157 8.20 18.70 1.40
C ARG A 157 8.40 17.23 1.71
N LEU A 158 9.60 16.88 2.13
CA LEU A 158 9.91 15.57 2.71
C LEU A 158 10.25 15.75 4.19
N TYR A 159 9.69 14.91 5.04
CA TYR A 159 9.95 14.97 6.48
C TYR A 159 9.73 13.62 7.16
N HIS A 160 10.36 13.47 8.32
CA HIS A 160 10.13 12.32 9.18
C HIS A 160 8.77 12.43 9.89
N VAL A 161 8.16 11.30 10.12
CA VAL A 161 6.91 11.22 10.88
C VAL A 161 7.17 11.58 12.35
N GLU A 162 6.39 12.50 12.89
CA GLU A 162 6.46 12.97 14.27
C GLU A 162 5.36 12.34 15.13
N ASP A 163 5.71 11.75 16.26
CA ASP A 163 4.74 11.06 17.13
C ASP A 163 3.58 11.97 17.60
N ARG A 164 3.85 13.28 17.81
CA ARG A 164 2.83 14.27 18.21
C ARG A 164 1.75 14.53 17.17
N LYS A 165 1.98 14.14 15.91
CA LYS A 165 1.01 14.32 14.82
C LYS A 165 0.08 13.12 14.63
N PHE A 166 0.25 12.05 15.40
CA PHE A 166 -0.72 10.97 15.39
C PHE A 166 -1.97 11.37 16.18
N GLN A 167 -3.12 11.05 15.61
CA GLN A 167 -4.42 11.35 16.19
C GLN A 167 -5.21 10.06 16.36
N ARG A 168 -5.78 9.87 17.55
CA ARG A 168 -6.71 8.79 17.80
C ARG A 168 -7.93 8.97 16.92
N THR A 169 -8.20 8.01 16.06
CA THR A 169 -9.16 8.11 14.97
C THR A 169 -10.09 6.92 14.98
N ASP A 170 -11.39 7.17 14.96
CA ASP A 170 -12.42 6.15 14.83
C ASP A 170 -12.44 5.57 13.40
N ILE A 171 -12.69 4.27 13.30
CA ILE A 171 -12.80 3.54 12.04
C ILE A 171 -14.20 2.90 11.98
N PRO A 172 -15.21 3.61 11.51
CA PRO A 172 -16.58 3.12 11.45
C PRO A 172 -16.70 1.87 10.56
N GLY A 173 -17.41 0.86 11.05
CA GLY A 173 -17.60 -0.41 10.32
C GLY A 173 -16.33 -1.26 10.22
N ALA A 174 -15.40 -1.08 11.15
CA ALA A 174 -14.17 -1.83 11.21
C ALA A 174 -14.41 -3.34 11.39
N LEU A 175 -13.55 -4.13 10.75
CA LEU A 175 -13.49 -5.59 10.92
C LEU A 175 -12.67 -5.99 12.16
N ALA A 176 -11.65 -5.17 12.49
CA ALA A 176 -10.70 -5.44 13.56
C ALA A 176 -10.27 -4.20 14.36
N LEU A 177 -10.18 -3.03 13.74
CA LEU A 177 -9.63 -1.81 14.32
C LEU A 177 -10.73 -0.75 14.49
N ASN A 178 -11.47 -0.78 15.58
CA ASN A 178 -12.50 0.24 15.87
C ASN A 178 -11.91 1.65 15.99
N GLN A 179 -10.69 1.75 16.49
CA GLN A 179 -9.92 2.99 16.62
C GLN A 179 -8.43 2.71 16.44
N TRP A 180 -7.71 3.67 15.85
CA TRP A 180 -6.25 3.63 15.77
C TRP A 180 -5.64 5.02 15.72
N ASP A 181 -4.36 5.13 16.11
CA ASP A 181 -3.61 6.38 15.98
C ASP A 181 -3.15 6.52 14.53
N LEU A 182 -3.72 7.45 13.78
CA LEU A 182 -3.42 7.70 12.37
C LEU A 182 -2.73 9.05 12.18
N TYR A 183 -1.81 9.11 11.21
CA TYR A 183 -1.03 10.30 10.96
C TYR A 183 -1.90 11.42 10.38
N ARG A 184 -1.88 12.58 11.05
CA ARG A 184 -2.74 13.73 10.71
C ARG A 184 -2.60 14.15 9.26
N ASP A 185 -1.37 14.26 8.75
CA ASP A 185 -1.14 14.73 7.39
C ASP A 185 -1.73 13.78 6.32
N ALA A 186 -1.92 12.48 6.63
CA ALA A 186 -2.64 11.55 5.77
C ALA A 186 -4.17 11.69 5.90
N LEU A 187 -4.66 12.08 7.08
CA LEU A 187 -6.09 12.32 7.30
C LEU A 187 -6.57 13.61 6.64
N GLU A 188 -5.72 14.63 6.57
CA GLU A 188 -6.01 15.97 6.05
C GLU A 188 -5.70 16.13 4.55
N ALA A 189 -5.03 15.16 3.92
CA ALA A 189 -4.70 15.22 2.50
C ALA A 189 -5.95 15.19 1.62
N ASP A 190 -5.99 16.07 0.61
CA ASP A 190 -7.03 16.01 -0.43
C ASP A 190 -6.86 14.77 -1.30
N LYS A 191 -5.61 14.39 -1.56
CA LYS A 191 -5.25 13.23 -2.38
C LYS A 191 -4.08 12.46 -1.77
N ILE A 192 -4.14 11.14 -1.86
CA ILE A 192 -3.02 10.26 -1.50
C ILE A 192 -2.68 9.39 -2.70
N ILE A 193 -1.41 9.40 -3.09
CA ILE A 193 -0.81 8.42 -4.02
C ILE A 193 0.04 7.47 -3.19
N ASN A 194 -0.35 6.22 -3.19
CA ASN A 194 0.38 5.16 -2.50
C ASN A 194 1.42 4.55 -3.46
N ILE A 195 2.71 4.60 -3.07
CA ILE A 195 3.84 4.21 -3.91
C ILE A 195 4.62 3.07 -3.23
N PRO A 196 4.05 1.86 -3.13
CA PRO A 196 4.75 0.73 -2.54
C PRO A 196 5.87 0.22 -3.44
N VAL A 197 6.91 -0.37 -2.86
CA VAL A 197 7.80 -1.27 -3.57
C VAL A 197 7.24 -2.69 -3.57
N ALA A 198 7.27 -3.37 -4.71
CA ALA A 198 6.89 -4.78 -4.80
C ALA A 198 7.96 -5.64 -4.12
N LYS A 199 7.61 -6.31 -3.01
CA LYS A 199 8.57 -7.14 -2.26
C LYS A 199 7.91 -8.27 -1.49
N HIS A 200 8.65 -9.37 -1.34
CA HIS A 200 8.34 -10.44 -0.39
C HIS A 200 8.17 -9.91 1.03
N HIS A 201 7.29 -10.54 1.79
CA HIS A 201 7.11 -10.26 3.21
C HIS A 201 6.79 -11.53 4.00
N THR A 202 7.66 -11.93 4.92
CA THR A 202 7.57 -13.19 5.67
C THR A 202 6.20 -13.43 6.33
N LEU A 203 5.57 -12.39 6.90
CA LEU A 203 4.28 -12.53 7.60
C LEU A 203 3.05 -12.25 6.72
N ALA A 204 3.21 -11.49 5.65
CA ALA A 204 2.10 -11.05 4.81
C ALA A 204 2.10 -11.68 3.41
N GLY A 205 3.08 -12.52 3.10
CA GLY A 205 3.36 -12.99 1.73
C GLY A 205 4.09 -11.92 0.93
N VAL A 206 3.41 -10.81 0.65
CA VAL A 206 3.97 -9.68 -0.10
C VAL A 206 3.70 -8.33 0.56
N THR A 207 4.53 -7.34 0.27
CA THR A 207 4.25 -5.92 0.46
C THR A 207 3.91 -5.32 -0.89
N LEU A 208 2.70 -4.80 -0.99
CA LEU A 208 2.14 -4.09 -2.13
C LEU A 208 1.31 -2.91 -1.62
N ALA A 209 0.31 -2.43 -2.36
CA ALA A 209 -0.40 -1.19 -2.02
C ALA A 209 -1.18 -1.28 -0.70
N LEU A 210 -1.96 -2.34 -0.49
CA LEU A 210 -2.75 -2.50 0.75
C LEU A 210 -1.84 -2.47 1.99
N LYS A 211 -0.75 -3.26 1.96
CA LYS A 211 0.18 -3.39 3.09
C LYS A 211 1.00 -2.13 3.34
N ASN A 212 1.33 -1.37 2.29
CA ASN A 212 2.14 -0.16 2.40
C ASN A 212 1.47 0.91 3.26
N MET A 213 0.14 0.93 3.34
CA MET A 213 -0.60 1.89 4.17
C MET A 213 -0.38 1.74 5.69
N MET A 214 0.28 0.68 6.14
CA MET A 214 0.77 0.63 7.54
C MET A 214 1.71 1.79 7.90
N GLY A 215 2.33 2.44 6.92
CA GLY A 215 3.21 3.58 7.14
C GLY A 215 2.51 4.86 7.64
N VAL A 216 1.18 4.92 7.63
CA VAL A 216 0.40 6.02 8.22
C VAL A 216 -0.10 5.70 9.63
N MET A 217 0.22 4.52 10.17
CA MET A 217 -0.23 4.06 11.48
C MET A 217 0.77 4.41 12.58
N GLY A 218 0.25 4.95 13.68
CA GLY A 218 0.97 5.22 14.92
C GLY A 218 1.04 4.01 15.87
N GLY A 219 1.41 4.29 17.10
CA GLY A 219 1.42 3.31 18.20
C GLY A 219 2.24 2.06 17.90
N ASN A 220 1.88 0.96 18.55
CA ASN A 220 2.51 -0.35 18.30
C ASN A 220 1.85 -1.06 17.09
N ARG A 221 2.09 -0.54 15.88
CA ARG A 221 1.52 -1.10 14.65
C ARG A 221 1.94 -2.55 14.37
N GLY A 222 2.96 -3.08 15.03
CA GLY A 222 3.33 -4.49 14.94
C GLY A 222 2.24 -5.44 15.43
N GLN A 223 1.39 -5.00 16.36
CA GLN A 223 0.30 -5.82 16.91
C GLN A 223 -0.76 -6.21 15.86
N ILE A 224 -0.95 -5.41 14.80
CA ILE A 224 -1.95 -5.74 13.79
C ILE A 224 -1.64 -7.03 13.01
N HIS A 225 -0.40 -7.54 13.07
CA HIS A 225 -0.05 -8.79 12.39
C HIS A 225 -0.85 -10.01 12.89
N PHE A 226 -1.45 -9.97 14.08
CA PHE A 226 -2.35 -11.04 14.57
C PHE A 226 -3.66 -11.13 13.79
N ARG A 227 -4.14 -10.00 13.23
CA ARG A 227 -5.33 -9.90 12.37
C ARG A 227 -5.04 -9.03 11.16
N LEU A 228 -3.86 -9.21 10.57
CA LEU A 228 -3.35 -8.34 9.49
C LEU A 228 -4.34 -8.14 8.34
N PRO A 229 -5.00 -9.18 7.81
CA PRO A 229 -5.94 -9.01 6.69
C PRO A 229 -7.05 -8.01 6.99
N ASP A 230 -7.74 -8.18 8.11
CA ASP A 230 -8.85 -7.32 8.54
C ASP A 230 -8.37 -5.90 8.85
N CYS A 231 -7.24 -5.78 9.57
CA CYS A 231 -6.67 -4.48 9.92
C CYS A 231 -6.25 -3.68 8.68
N LEU A 232 -5.74 -4.34 7.63
CA LEU A 232 -5.38 -3.66 6.39
C LEU A 232 -6.62 -3.20 5.62
N VAL A 233 -7.71 -3.96 5.65
CA VAL A 233 -9.01 -3.49 5.12
C VAL A 233 -9.46 -2.23 5.83
N ASP A 234 -9.43 -2.22 7.15
CA ASP A 234 -9.87 -1.10 7.98
C ASP A 234 -9.07 0.17 7.71
N ILE A 235 -7.75 0.08 7.66
CA ILE A 235 -6.89 1.24 7.40
C ILE A 235 -7.10 1.79 5.99
N ASN A 236 -7.15 0.93 4.97
CA ASN A 236 -7.35 1.37 3.59
C ASN A 236 -8.78 1.91 3.35
N ARG A 237 -9.76 1.47 4.13
CA ARG A 237 -11.11 2.04 4.12
C ARG A 237 -11.14 3.42 4.80
N ARG A 238 -10.41 3.60 5.90
CA ARG A 238 -10.38 4.86 6.66
C ARG A 238 -9.57 5.95 5.97
N ILE A 239 -8.46 5.59 5.35
CA ILE A 239 -7.59 6.48 4.55
C ILE A 239 -7.45 5.85 3.16
N PRO A 240 -8.44 6.05 2.27
CA PRO A 240 -8.44 5.44 0.95
C PRO A 240 -7.50 6.18 0.00
N PRO A 241 -6.35 5.60 -0.37
CA PRO A 241 -5.53 6.17 -1.44
C PRO A 241 -6.29 6.18 -2.76
N ARG A 242 -6.15 7.26 -3.50
CA ARG A 242 -6.86 7.42 -4.79
C ARG A 242 -6.13 6.78 -5.95
N ARG A 243 -4.83 6.48 -5.78
CA ARG A 243 -4.00 5.81 -6.76
C ARG A 243 -3.00 4.91 -6.04
N ALA A 244 -2.78 3.73 -6.60
CA ALA A 244 -1.63 2.90 -6.32
C ALA A 244 -0.66 2.99 -7.51
N VAL A 245 0.61 3.27 -7.23
CA VAL A 245 1.70 3.22 -8.20
C VAL A 245 2.77 2.31 -7.62
N ILE A 246 2.72 1.03 -7.98
CA ILE A 246 3.60 0.00 -7.43
C ILE A 246 4.93 0.04 -8.18
N ASP A 247 5.99 0.34 -7.48
CA ASP A 247 7.35 0.21 -7.98
C ASP A 247 7.75 -1.28 -8.04
N ALA A 248 7.92 -1.77 -9.24
CA ALA A 248 8.47 -3.08 -9.57
C ALA A 248 9.70 -2.95 -10.49
N THR A 249 10.45 -1.86 -10.35
CA THR A 249 11.70 -1.67 -11.10
C THR A 249 12.76 -2.68 -10.67
N ARG A 250 12.87 -2.90 -9.39
CA ARG A 250 13.56 -4.01 -8.72
C ARG A 250 12.63 -4.64 -7.70
N ILE A 251 12.65 -5.93 -7.57
CA ILE A 251 11.77 -6.68 -6.67
C ILE A 251 12.61 -7.49 -5.70
N LEU A 252 12.36 -7.35 -4.42
CA LEU A 252 12.92 -8.24 -3.40
C LEU A 252 12.11 -9.55 -3.38
N MET A 253 12.68 -10.62 -3.92
CA MET A 253 12.00 -11.90 -4.11
C MET A 253 11.97 -12.78 -2.85
N ARG A 254 12.91 -12.60 -1.93
CA ARG A 254 13.07 -13.42 -0.72
C ARG A 254 13.58 -12.58 0.44
N ASN A 255 13.49 -13.12 1.66
CA ASN A 255 14.03 -12.51 2.89
C ASN A 255 13.51 -11.09 3.19
N GLY A 256 12.35 -10.73 2.59
CA GLY A 256 11.65 -9.49 2.92
C GLY A 256 10.87 -9.60 4.25
N PRO A 257 10.50 -8.46 4.82
CA PRO A 257 10.43 -7.13 4.18
C PRO A 257 11.72 -6.31 4.23
N SER A 258 12.73 -6.71 5.02
CA SER A 258 13.95 -5.93 5.24
C SER A 258 15.05 -6.18 4.21
N GLY A 259 15.09 -7.37 3.59
CA GLY A 259 16.09 -7.71 2.59
C GLY A 259 17.54 -7.52 3.05
N GLY A 260 18.38 -7.01 2.14
CA GLY A 260 19.78 -6.68 2.39
C GLY A 260 20.77 -7.42 1.53
N ASN A 261 20.42 -8.61 1.01
CA ASN A 261 21.23 -9.38 0.10
C ASN A 261 20.79 -9.13 -1.35
N LEU A 262 21.70 -8.65 -2.20
CA LEU A 262 21.41 -8.38 -3.61
C LEU A 262 21.05 -9.65 -4.41
N ALA A 263 21.48 -10.84 -3.97
CA ALA A 263 21.08 -12.11 -4.57
C ALA A 263 19.57 -12.43 -4.43
N ASP A 264 18.87 -11.73 -3.53
CA ASP A 264 17.43 -11.86 -3.34
C ASP A 264 16.64 -10.87 -4.21
N VAL A 265 17.31 -9.99 -4.95
CA VAL A 265 16.72 -8.94 -5.77
C VAL A 265 16.69 -9.34 -7.24
N LYS A 266 15.57 -9.09 -7.88
CA LYS A 266 15.37 -9.26 -9.32
C LYS A 266 15.09 -7.91 -9.98
N ALA A 267 15.90 -7.52 -10.97
CA ALA A 267 15.58 -6.39 -11.84
C ALA A 267 14.46 -6.78 -12.80
N VAL A 268 13.37 -6.03 -12.78
CA VAL A 268 12.17 -6.28 -13.60
C VAL A 268 11.84 -5.11 -14.52
N GLY A 269 12.21 -3.89 -14.12
CA GLY A 269 12.04 -2.69 -14.94
C GLY A 269 10.57 -2.32 -15.18
N LYS A 270 9.67 -2.54 -14.22
CA LYS A 270 8.24 -2.27 -14.38
C LYS A 270 7.70 -1.34 -13.31
N VAL A 271 6.61 -0.63 -13.65
CA VAL A 271 5.76 0.12 -12.72
C VAL A 271 4.31 -0.22 -13.03
N VAL A 272 3.51 -0.45 -11.98
CA VAL A 272 2.08 -0.78 -12.10
C VAL A 272 1.25 0.33 -11.50
N ALA A 273 0.27 0.86 -12.24
CA ALA A 273 -0.64 1.90 -11.73
C ALA A 273 -2.10 1.48 -11.85
N SER A 274 -2.89 1.84 -10.84
CA SER A 274 -4.35 1.67 -10.84
C SER A 274 -5.03 2.70 -9.92
N SER A 275 -6.28 3.02 -10.21
CA SER A 275 -7.16 3.72 -9.27
C SER A 275 -7.78 2.78 -8.23
N ASP A 276 -7.64 1.49 -8.41
CA ASP A 276 -8.10 0.45 -7.51
C ASP A 276 -6.90 -0.29 -6.91
N LEU A 277 -6.71 -0.15 -5.60
CA LEU A 277 -5.58 -0.74 -4.89
C LEU A 277 -5.63 -2.26 -4.89
N VAL A 278 -6.85 -2.82 -4.78
CA VAL A 278 -7.05 -4.27 -4.74
C VAL A 278 -6.70 -4.87 -6.09
N ALA A 279 -7.16 -4.25 -7.18
CA ALA A 279 -6.82 -4.67 -8.53
C ALA A 279 -5.30 -4.57 -8.80
N ALA A 280 -4.65 -3.48 -8.35
CA ALA A 280 -3.21 -3.33 -8.47
C ALA A 280 -2.46 -4.45 -7.74
N ASP A 281 -2.87 -4.78 -6.51
CA ASP A 281 -2.24 -5.82 -5.70
C ASP A 281 -2.47 -7.22 -6.28
N VAL A 282 -3.67 -7.52 -6.79
CA VAL A 282 -3.97 -8.79 -7.49
C VAL A 282 -3.04 -8.98 -8.67
N VAL A 283 -2.93 -7.96 -9.56
CA VAL A 283 -2.10 -8.06 -10.75
C VAL A 283 -0.61 -8.15 -10.39
N ALA A 284 -0.15 -7.35 -9.42
CA ALA A 284 1.26 -7.36 -9.02
C ALA A 284 1.66 -8.66 -8.30
N ALA A 285 0.78 -9.23 -7.46
CA ALA A 285 1.02 -10.51 -6.79
C ALA A 285 1.15 -11.66 -7.79
N ASP A 286 0.24 -11.74 -8.77
CA ASP A 286 0.29 -12.74 -9.83
C ASP A 286 1.54 -12.56 -10.73
N ARG A 287 1.73 -11.36 -11.29
CA ARG A 287 2.77 -11.11 -12.30
C ARG A 287 4.20 -11.21 -11.77
N PHE A 288 4.42 -10.85 -10.51
CA PHE A 288 5.78 -10.74 -9.96
C PHE A 288 6.14 -11.87 -9.01
N PHE A 289 5.13 -12.46 -8.35
CA PHE A 289 5.38 -13.49 -7.34
C PHE A 289 4.71 -14.83 -7.66
N GLY A 290 3.85 -14.88 -8.69
CA GLY A 290 3.09 -16.09 -9.03
C GLY A 290 2.05 -16.45 -7.97
N LEU A 291 1.53 -15.45 -7.23
CA LEU A 291 0.59 -15.63 -6.14
C LEU A 291 -0.80 -15.19 -6.57
N GLY A 292 -1.77 -16.09 -6.47
CA GLY A 292 -3.18 -15.76 -6.65
C GLY A 292 -3.75 -15.00 -5.44
N PRO A 293 -4.97 -14.43 -5.55
CA PRO A 293 -5.59 -13.71 -4.44
C PRO A 293 -5.78 -14.56 -3.18
N ASP A 294 -5.98 -15.86 -3.34
CA ASP A 294 -6.16 -16.79 -2.22
C ASP A 294 -4.86 -17.08 -1.46
N ASP A 295 -3.72 -16.93 -2.13
CA ASP A 295 -2.39 -17.11 -1.53
C ASP A 295 -1.98 -15.92 -0.66
N VAL A 296 -2.65 -14.76 -0.83
CA VAL A 296 -2.35 -13.52 -0.12
C VAL A 296 -3.54 -13.12 0.75
N PRO A 297 -3.55 -13.46 2.05
CA PRO A 297 -4.72 -13.31 2.91
C PRO A 297 -5.32 -11.91 2.97
N HIS A 298 -4.51 -10.86 2.89
CA HIS A 298 -5.02 -9.49 2.91
C HIS A 298 -5.63 -9.04 1.57
N ILE A 299 -5.20 -9.58 0.44
CA ILE A 299 -5.86 -9.36 -0.86
C ILE A 299 -7.22 -10.06 -0.85
N ARG A 300 -7.28 -11.32 -0.41
CA ARG A 300 -8.54 -12.05 -0.25
C ARG A 300 -9.52 -11.32 0.66
N ALA A 301 -9.07 -10.82 1.81
CA ALA A 301 -9.91 -10.06 2.72
C ALA A 301 -10.42 -8.75 2.11
N ALA A 302 -9.59 -8.04 1.34
CA ALA A 302 -9.97 -6.81 0.67
C ALA A 302 -11.03 -7.05 -0.44
N LEU A 303 -10.88 -8.12 -1.23
CA LEU A 303 -11.90 -8.55 -2.20
C LEU A 303 -13.23 -8.87 -1.51
N ALA A 304 -13.19 -9.67 -0.44
CA ALA A 304 -14.40 -10.06 0.32
C ALA A 304 -15.09 -8.87 1.00
N ALA A 305 -14.33 -7.87 1.43
CA ALA A 305 -14.83 -6.67 2.06
C ALA A 305 -15.32 -5.58 1.08
N GLY A 306 -15.18 -5.81 -0.23
CA GLY A 306 -15.56 -4.85 -1.27
C GLY A 306 -14.76 -3.55 -1.21
N LEU A 307 -13.47 -3.61 -0.83
CA LEU A 307 -12.62 -2.41 -0.73
C LEU A 307 -12.29 -1.80 -2.10
N GLY A 308 -12.37 -2.60 -3.16
CA GLY A 308 -12.19 -2.25 -4.56
C GLY A 308 -12.99 -3.21 -5.42
N VAL A 309 -12.35 -3.77 -6.47
CA VAL A 309 -12.94 -4.89 -7.21
C VAL A 309 -13.25 -6.04 -6.26
N THR A 310 -14.33 -6.75 -6.50
CA THR A 310 -14.77 -7.88 -5.67
C THR A 310 -14.37 -9.23 -6.26
N SER A 311 -13.82 -9.23 -7.47
CA SER A 311 -13.39 -10.42 -8.19
C SER A 311 -12.26 -10.07 -9.17
N PRO A 312 -11.29 -10.97 -9.39
CA PRO A 312 -10.28 -10.82 -10.43
C PRO A 312 -10.84 -10.66 -11.85
N ALA A 313 -12.04 -11.20 -12.11
CA ALA A 313 -12.71 -11.04 -13.41
C ALA A 313 -13.08 -9.58 -13.73
N GLY A 314 -13.15 -8.70 -12.73
CA GLY A 314 -13.37 -7.26 -12.88
C GLY A 314 -12.08 -6.48 -13.16
N ILE A 315 -10.95 -7.12 -13.47
CA ILE A 315 -9.67 -6.47 -13.69
C ILE A 315 -9.26 -6.55 -15.16
N ARG A 316 -8.92 -5.38 -15.73
CA ARG A 316 -8.31 -5.28 -17.04
C ARG A 316 -6.86 -4.81 -16.90
N ALA A 317 -5.91 -5.72 -17.08
CA ALA A 317 -4.49 -5.39 -17.15
C ALA A 317 -4.11 -4.93 -18.56
N VAL A 318 -3.34 -3.83 -18.67
CA VAL A 318 -2.88 -3.22 -19.93
C VAL A 318 -1.37 -3.00 -19.84
N GLU A 319 -0.63 -3.57 -20.77
CA GLU A 319 0.83 -3.32 -20.91
C GLU A 319 1.03 -2.04 -21.75
N VAL A 320 1.93 -1.12 -21.29
CA VAL A 320 2.23 0.16 -21.93
C VAL A 320 3.71 0.49 -21.96
#